data_d488d944af6e494ec3582c929693a99f
#
_entry.id   d488d944af6e494ec3582c929693a99f
#
_cell.length_a   1.000
_cell.length_b   1.000
_cell.length_c   1.000
_cell.angle_alpha   90.00
_cell.angle_beta   90.00
_cell.angle_gamma   90.00
#
_symmetry.space_group_name_H-M   'P 1'
#
loop_
_entity.id
_entity.type
_entity.pdbx_description
1 polymer ?
#
loop_
_entity_poly.entity_id
_entity_poly.type
_entity_poly.pdbx_seq_one_letter_code
_entity_poly.pdbx_strand_id
1 'polypeptide(L)'
;KGIIVCMTRTQDADVTKACRVQLANTAGANLFVSIHCNTSDAWDTSANGLECLYATNKKALAAQNKKLAKTILHSLTKTTRLKKRGVIKRNGLYILRKAKIPSTIVEVGYLSNKKDLKTIIKESGQNAIAQGISDGIIQALEGNR
;
A
#
# COMPACT_ATOMS: atom_id res chain seq x y z
N LYS A 1 9.48 5.02 17.46
CA LYS A 1 8.98 6.40 17.27
C LYS A 1 7.52 6.58 17.72
N GLY A 2 7.01 5.75 18.64
CA GLY A 2 5.67 5.91 19.24
C GLY A 2 4.50 5.64 18.29
N ILE A 3 4.70 4.88 17.20
CA ILE A 3 3.63 4.48 16.29
C ILE A 3 3.13 3.10 16.71
N ILE A 4 1.82 3.01 16.97
CA ILE A 4 1.16 1.73 17.23
C ILE A 4 0.74 1.12 15.89
N VAL A 5 1.15 -0.13 15.67
CA VAL A 5 0.80 -0.88 14.46
C VAL A 5 -0.22 -1.96 14.80
N CYS A 6 -1.38 -1.91 14.14
CA CYS A 6 -2.40 -2.93 14.21
C CYS A 6 -2.41 -3.74 12.91
N MET A 7 -2.03 -5.02 12.98
CA MET A 7 -1.98 -5.91 11.83
C MET A 7 -3.32 -6.61 11.63
N THR A 8 -3.79 -6.69 10.38
CA THR A 8 -5.02 -7.45 10.07
C THR A 8 -4.80 -8.96 10.10
N ARG A 9 -3.55 -9.42 9.98
CA ARG A 9 -3.11 -10.80 10.17
C ARG A 9 -1.60 -10.83 10.44
N THR A 10 -1.14 -11.82 11.19
CA THR A 10 0.27 -12.04 11.53
C THR A 10 0.76 -13.42 11.10
N GLN A 11 -0.10 -14.21 10.51
CA GLN A 11 0.19 -15.56 10.01
C GLN A 11 -0.53 -15.77 8.66
N ASP A 12 -0.26 -16.88 7.99
CA ASP A 12 -0.96 -17.24 6.75
C ASP A 12 -2.40 -17.67 7.08
N ALA A 13 -3.29 -16.69 7.04
CA ALA A 13 -4.70 -16.85 7.31
C ALA A 13 -5.54 -16.02 6.34
N ASP A 14 -6.69 -16.54 5.94
CA ASP A 14 -7.64 -15.75 5.15
C ASP A 14 -8.41 -14.81 6.06
N VAL A 15 -8.32 -13.50 5.76
CA VAL A 15 -9.07 -12.44 6.42
C VAL A 15 -9.83 -11.66 5.35
N THR A 16 -11.15 -11.68 5.43
CA THR A 16 -12.01 -11.03 4.43
C THR A 16 -11.73 -9.53 4.31
N LYS A 17 -11.99 -8.95 3.13
CA LYS A 17 -11.88 -7.51 2.92
C LYS A 17 -12.75 -6.70 3.89
N ALA A 18 -13.91 -7.25 4.28
CA ALA A 18 -14.81 -6.63 5.25
C ALA A 18 -14.19 -6.56 6.65
N CYS A 19 -13.62 -7.67 7.14
CA CYS A 19 -12.95 -7.70 8.44
C CYS A 19 -11.74 -6.75 8.51
N ARG A 20 -10.93 -6.69 7.42
CA ARG A 20 -9.79 -5.73 7.34
C ARG A 20 -10.26 -4.29 7.46
N VAL A 21 -11.31 -3.92 6.74
CA VAL A 21 -11.88 -2.57 6.79
C VAL A 21 -12.55 -2.27 8.13
N GLN A 22 -13.26 -3.25 8.69
CA GLN A 22 -13.88 -3.10 10.00
C GLN A 22 -12.82 -2.81 11.06
N LEU A 23 -11.76 -3.62 11.13
CA LEU A 23 -10.66 -3.40 12.06
C LEU A 23 -10.08 -1.99 11.91
N ALA A 24 -9.75 -1.57 10.69
CA ALA A 24 -9.20 -0.23 10.44
C ALA A 24 -10.14 0.90 10.90
N ASN A 25 -11.46 0.74 10.70
CA ASN A 25 -12.46 1.75 11.05
C ASN A 25 -12.78 1.82 12.55
N THR A 26 -12.54 0.74 13.31
CA THR A 26 -12.90 0.63 14.74
C THR A 26 -11.69 0.71 15.69
N ALA A 27 -10.47 0.50 15.18
CA ALA A 27 -9.26 0.52 15.99
C ALA A 27 -8.77 1.94 16.38
N GLY A 28 -9.46 3.01 16.01
CA GLY A 28 -8.99 4.37 16.21
C GLY A 28 -7.74 4.71 15.40
N ALA A 29 -7.49 3.98 14.31
CA ALA A 29 -6.29 4.15 13.50
C ALA A 29 -6.30 5.47 12.73
N ASN A 30 -5.13 6.09 12.57
CA ASN A 30 -4.97 7.33 11.80
C ASN A 30 -4.82 7.09 10.31
N LEU A 31 -4.29 5.93 9.91
CA LEU A 31 -4.05 5.54 8.52
C LEU A 31 -4.39 4.06 8.32
N PHE A 32 -4.79 3.70 7.10
CA PHE A 32 -4.93 2.32 6.67
C PHE A 32 -4.10 2.06 5.41
N VAL A 33 -3.13 1.16 5.50
CA VAL A 33 -2.27 0.75 4.39
C VAL A 33 -2.50 -0.73 4.11
N SER A 34 -2.91 -1.07 2.89
CA SER A 34 -3.10 -2.44 2.44
C SER A 34 -1.97 -2.81 1.47
N ILE A 35 -1.18 -3.83 1.80
CA ILE A 35 0.00 -4.22 1.04
C ILE A 35 -0.35 -5.43 0.17
N HIS A 36 -0.05 -5.33 -1.12
CA HIS A 36 -0.33 -6.31 -2.15
C HIS A 36 0.84 -6.50 -3.10
N CYS A 37 0.90 -7.68 -3.71
CA CYS A 37 1.67 -7.94 -4.91
C CYS A 37 0.70 -7.95 -6.09
N ASN A 38 1.01 -7.19 -7.12
CA ASN A 38 0.19 -7.11 -8.33
C ASN A 38 0.42 -8.32 -9.24
N THR A 39 -0.47 -8.51 -10.19
CA THR A 39 -0.29 -9.44 -11.30
C THR A 39 -0.93 -8.84 -12.54
N SER A 40 -0.40 -9.16 -13.71
CA SER A 40 -1.03 -8.88 -15.00
C SER A 40 -1.73 -10.12 -15.53
N ASP A 41 -2.48 -9.96 -16.61
CA ASP A 41 -3.06 -11.11 -17.32
C ASP A 41 -1.98 -12.14 -17.63
N ALA A 42 -2.39 -13.43 -17.65
CA ALA A 42 -1.48 -14.60 -17.59
C ALA A 42 -0.32 -14.58 -18.61
N TRP A 43 -0.45 -13.85 -19.68
CA TRP A 43 0.52 -13.81 -20.79
C TRP A 43 1.31 -12.51 -20.89
N ASP A 44 0.96 -11.45 -20.13
CA ASP A 44 1.72 -10.20 -20.10
C ASP A 44 2.69 -10.17 -18.92
N THR A 45 3.94 -10.52 -19.18
CA THR A 45 5.04 -10.43 -18.22
C THR A 45 5.79 -9.10 -18.28
N SER A 46 5.37 -8.18 -19.16
CA SER A 46 6.03 -6.87 -19.34
C SER A 46 5.68 -5.86 -18.27
N ALA A 47 4.48 -5.97 -17.67
CA ALA A 47 4.05 -5.11 -16.57
C ALA A 47 4.96 -5.29 -15.36
N ASN A 48 5.51 -4.19 -14.81
CA ASN A 48 6.43 -4.22 -13.69
C ASN A 48 6.43 -2.91 -12.92
N GLY A 49 6.81 -2.96 -11.64
CA GLY A 49 7.07 -1.79 -10.80
C GLY A 49 6.00 -1.52 -9.75
N LEU A 50 6.22 -0.44 -9.02
CA LEU A 50 5.48 0.00 -7.83
C LEU A 50 4.28 0.88 -8.22
N GLU A 51 3.13 0.60 -7.62
CA GLU A 51 1.95 1.47 -7.69
C GLU A 51 1.39 1.73 -6.28
N CYS A 52 0.80 2.90 -6.08
CA CYS A 52 -0.06 3.13 -4.91
C CYS A 52 -1.44 3.57 -5.39
N LEU A 53 -2.47 2.87 -4.91
CA LEU A 53 -3.84 3.10 -5.33
C LEU A 53 -4.59 3.90 -4.25
N TYR A 54 -5.40 4.86 -4.67
CA TYR A 54 -6.19 5.69 -3.77
C TYR A 54 -7.60 5.94 -4.32
N ALA A 55 -8.55 6.32 -3.45
CA ALA A 55 -9.90 6.66 -3.85
C ALA A 55 -10.25 8.12 -3.54
N THR A 56 -11.21 8.66 -4.32
CA THR A 56 -11.69 10.05 -4.20
C THR A 56 -13.20 10.15 -3.95
N ASN A 57 -13.90 9.03 -3.86
CA ASN A 57 -15.35 8.99 -3.67
C ASN A 57 -15.81 9.51 -2.29
N LYS A 58 -14.94 9.59 -1.31
CA LYS A 58 -15.15 10.35 -0.07
C LYS A 58 -14.38 11.67 -0.17
N LYS A 59 -15.07 12.77 -0.51
CA LYS A 59 -14.46 14.09 -0.74
C LYS A 59 -13.54 14.53 0.40
N ALA A 60 -13.96 14.34 1.66
CA ALA A 60 -13.18 14.71 2.84
C ALA A 60 -11.83 13.97 2.96
N LEU A 61 -11.71 12.76 2.41
CA LEU A 61 -10.49 11.94 2.47
C LEU A 61 -9.67 11.97 1.20
N ALA A 62 -10.21 12.51 0.10
CA ALA A 62 -9.60 12.40 -1.22
C ALA A 62 -8.18 12.95 -1.30
N ALA A 63 -7.94 14.14 -0.72
CA ALA A 63 -6.62 14.78 -0.68
C ALA A 63 -5.65 14.00 0.20
N GLN A 64 -6.09 13.53 1.37
CA GLN A 64 -5.30 12.76 2.33
C GLN A 64 -4.92 11.38 1.75
N ASN A 65 -5.87 10.68 1.11
CA ASN A 65 -5.62 9.42 0.43
C ASN A 65 -4.54 9.57 -0.65
N LYS A 66 -4.66 10.62 -1.49
CA LYS A 66 -3.68 10.90 -2.54
C LYS A 66 -2.31 11.28 -1.98
N LYS A 67 -2.27 12.08 -0.90
CA LYS A 67 -1.02 12.46 -0.20
C LYS A 67 -0.33 11.22 0.36
N LEU A 68 -1.07 10.36 1.10
CA LEU A 68 -0.56 9.11 1.66
C LEU A 68 0.04 8.20 0.58
N ALA A 69 -0.71 7.97 -0.50
CA ALA A 69 -0.26 7.17 -1.64
C ALA A 69 1.03 7.73 -2.27
N LYS A 70 1.12 9.05 -2.46
CA LYS A 70 2.32 9.71 -3.01
C LYS A 70 3.53 9.57 -2.09
N THR A 71 3.35 9.77 -0.79
CA THR A 71 4.42 9.72 0.20
C THR A 71 5.00 8.32 0.32
N ILE A 72 4.15 7.29 0.42
CA ILE A 72 4.60 5.88 0.46
C ILE A 72 5.31 5.50 -0.85
N LEU A 73 4.74 5.83 -2.01
CA LEU A 73 5.37 5.52 -3.29
C LEU A 73 6.75 6.20 -3.43
N HIS A 74 6.88 7.44 -2.97
CA HIS A 74 8.15 8.16 -2.99
C HIS A 74 9.21 7.46 -2.13
N SER A 75 8.87 7.06 -0.90
CA SER A 75 9.79 6.35 -0.01
C SER A 75 10.17 4.97 -0.56
N LEU A 76 9.21 4.21 -1.10
CA LEU A 76 9.46 2.92 -1.76
C LEU A 76 10.44 3.04 -2.94
N THR A 77 10.36 4.10 -3.72
CA THR A 77 11.29 4.31 -4.84
C THR A 77 12.72 4.65 -4.39
N LYS A 78 12.91 5.07 -3.15
CA LYS A 78 14.24 5.32 -2.58
C LYS A 78 14.88 4.06 -1.99
N THR A 79 14.08 3.16 -1.44
CA THR A 79 14.58 1.96 -0.76
C THR A 79 14.68 0.75 -1.69
N THR A 80 13.90 0.73 -2.77
CA THR A 80 13.91 -0.36 -3.75
C THR A 80 14.47 0.13 -5.10
N ARG A 81 14.89 -0.79 -5.95
CA ARG A 81 15.29 -0.50 -7.34
C ARG A 81 14.17 -0.79 -8.34
N LEU A 82 12.94 -0.94 -7.84
CA LEU A 82 11.78 -1.22 -8.69
C LEU A 82 11.31 0.03 -9.42
N LYS A 83 10.77 -0.18 -10.62
CA LYS A 83 10.26 0.90 -11.47
C LYS A 83 9.09 1.61 -10.77
N LYS A 84 9.10 2.93 -10.75
CA LYS A 84 7.95 3.73 -10.33
C LYS A 84 6.92 3.78 -11.46
N ARG A 85 5.72 3.25 -11.23
CA ARG A 85 4.58 3.38 -12.16
C ARG A 85 3.73 4.61 -11.84
N GLY A 86 3.36 4.81 -10.59
CA GLY A 86 2.61 6.00 -10.20
C GLY A 86 1.59 5.80 -9.11
N VAL A 87 0.83 6.87 -8.90
CA VAL A 87 -0.31 6.90 -7.97
C VAL A 87 -1.59 6.87 -8.78
N ILE A 88 -2.39 5.81 -8.64
CA ILE A 88 -3.53 5.50 -9.50
C ILE A 88 -4.85 5.66 -8.74
N LYS A 89 -5.78 6.41 -9.30
CA LYS A 89 -7.13 6.53 -8.76
C LYS A 89 -7.94 5.26 -9.03
N ARG A 90 -8.50 4.64 -7.97
CA ARG A 90 -9.33 3.42 -8.03
C ARG A 90 -10.50 3.52 -7.06
N ASN A 91 -11.62 4.06 -7.52
CA ASN A 91 -12.82 4.26 -6.70
C ASN A 91 -13.66 2.99 -6.45
N GLY A 92 -13.49 1.96 -7.26
CA GLY A 92 -14.26 0.70 -7.17
C GLY A 92 -13.74 -0.29 -6.12
N LEU A 93 -12.48 -0.15 -5.66
CA LEU A 93 -11.88 -1.11 -4.74
C LEU A 93 -12.53 -1.04 -3.35
N TYR A 94 -12.99 -2.19 -2.86
CA TYR A 94 -13.75 -2.31 -1.62
C TYR A 94 -13.04 -1.65 -0.43
N ILE A 95 -11.76 -1.97 -0.22
CA ILE A 95 -10.95 -1.44 0.89
C ILE A 95 -10.93 0.09 0.87
N LEU A 96 -10.58 0.68 -0.27
CA LEU A 96 -10.49 2.14 -0.41
C LEU A 96 -11.85 2.83 -0.31
N ARG A 97 -12.91 2.20 -0.83
CA ARG A 97 -14.27 2.74 -0.81
C ARG A 97 -14.90 2.72 0.57
N LYS A 98 -14.60 1.68 1.37
CA LYS A 98 -15.22 1.47 2.69
C LYS A 98 -14.43 2.01 3.87
N ALA A 99 -13.12 2.26 3.71
CA ALA A 99 -12.32 2.91 4.75
C ALA A 99 -12.89 4.28 5.13
N LYS A 100 -12.97 4.56 6.43
CA LYS A 100 -13.43 5.85 7.01
C LYS A 100 -12.27 6.76 7.41
N ILE A 101 -11.05 6.31 7.21
CA ILE A 101 -9.79 7.00 7.51
C ILE A 101 -8.94 7.08 6.24
N PRO A 102 -7.90 7.93 6.19
CA PRO A 102 -6.97 7.99 5.07
C PRO A 102 -6.40 6.62 4.74
N SER A 103 -6.51 6.20 3.47
CA SER A 103 -6.18 4.84 3.06
C SER A 103 -5.55 4.76 1.69
N THR A 104 -4.66 3.78 1.51
CA THR A 104 -4.03 3.43 0.24
C THR A 104 -3.83 1.92 0.12
N ILE A 105 -3.82 1.42 -1.11
CA ILE A 105 -3.30 0.09 -1.45
C ILE A 105 -1.93 0.30 -2.08
N VAL A 106 -0.95 -0.45 -1.62
CA VAL A 106 0.44 -0.44 -2.09
C VAL A 106 0.70 -1.74 -2.85
N GLU A 107 0.93 -1.62 -4.16
CA GLU A 107 1.35 -2.71 -5.01
C GLU A 107 2.88 -2.70 -5.10
N VAL A 108 3.53 -3.66 -4.44
CA VAL A 108 4.99 -3.68 -4.26
C VAL A 108 5.74 -4.31 -5.44
N GLY A 109 5.07 -4.53 -6.55
CA GLY A 109 5.60 -5.11 -7.79
C GLY A 109 4.67 -6.19 -8.33
N TYR A 110 5.02 -6.73 -9.49
CA TYR A 110 4.23 -7.72 -10.22
C TYR A 110 4.81 -9.12 -10.05
N LEU A 111 4.00 -10.06 -9.55
CA LEU A 111 4.39 -11.47 -9.45
C LEU A 111 4.60 -12.12 -10.84
N SER A 112 3.91 -11.61 -11.86
CA SER A 112 4.07 -12.04 -13.25
C SER A 112 5.39 -11.56 -13.89
N ASN A 113 6.08 -10.59 -13.30
CA ASN A 113 7.33 -10.05 -13.84
C ASN A 113 8.56 -10.64 -13.14
N LYS A 114 9.48 -11.25 -13.90
CA LYS A 114 10.69 -11.92 -13.35
C LYS A 114 11.58 -11.01 -12.50
N LYS A 115 11.71 -9.71 -12.86
CA LYS A 115 12.56 -8.76 -12.11
C LYS A 115 11.91 -8.38 -10.78
N ASP A 116 10.63 -8.06 -10.80
CA ASP A 116 9.88 -7.71 -9.59
C ASP A 116 9.81 -8.94 -8.66
N LEU A 117 9.45 -10.11 -9.20
CA LEU A 117 9.39 -11.36 -8.43
C LEU A 117 10.72 -11.65 -7.71
N LYS A 118 11.86 -11.50 -8.40
CA LYS A 118 13.19 -11.69 -7.80
C LYS A 118 13.42 -10.77 -6.60
N THR A 119 12.87 -9.58 -6.59
CA THR A 119 12.93 -8.66 -5.44
C THR A 119 11.95 -9.08 -4.34
N ILE A 120 10.72 -9.39 -4.70
CA ILE A 120 9.64 -9.71 -3.76
C ILE A 120 9.94 -10.98 -2.93
N ILE A 121 10.56 -12.00 -3.55
CA ILE A 121 10.86 -13.27 -2.86
C ILE A 121 12.17 -13.26 -2.04
N LYS A 122 13.05 -12.26 -2.23
CA LYS A 122 14.29 -12.16 -1.47
C LYS A 122 14.08 -11.41 -0.17
N GLU A 123 14.65 -11.91 0.92
CA GLU A 123 14.60 -11.25 2.23
C GLU A 123 15.09 -9.79 2.18
N SER A 124 16.23 -9.55 1.51
CA SER A 124 16.75 -8.18 1.33
C SER A 124 15.78 -7.26 0.56
N GLY A 125 15.05 -7.80 -0.41
CA GLY A 125 14.03 -7.06 -1.15
C GLY A 125 12.79 -6.79 -0.29
N GLN A 126 12.35 -7.79 0.50
CA GLN A 126 11.25 -7.62 1.46
C GLN A 126 11.58 -6.57 2.52
N ASN A 127 12.81 -6.59 3.06
CA ASN A 127 13.28 -5.59 4.02
C ASN A 127 13.31 -4.18 3.42
N ALA A 128 13.77 -4.03 2.17
CA ALA A 128 13.77 -2.75 1.47
C ALA A 128 12.33 -2.22 1.22
N ILE A 129 11.41 -3.12 0.86
CA ILE A 129 9.98 -2.78 0.69
C ILE A 129 9.37 -2.36 2.03
N ALA A 130 9.58 -3.14 3.09
CA ALA A 130 9.07 -2.85 4.43
C ALA A 130 9.60 -1.50 4.95
N GLN A 131 10.90 -1.24 4.77
CA GLN A 131 11.53 0.04 5.13
C GLN A 131 10.88 1.21 4.37
N GLY A 132 10.70 1.10 3.05
CA GLY A 132 10.09 2.15 2.25
C GLY A 132 8.64 2.45 2.64
N ILE A 133 7.85 1.42 2.96
CA ILE A 133 6.49 1.58 3.45
C ILE A 133 6.50 2.27 4.83
N SER A 134 7.36 1.81 5.74
CA SER A 134 7.50 2.38 7.08
C SER A 134 7.88 3.86 7.04
N ASP A 135 8.89 4.22 6.25
CA ASP A 135 9.34 5.60 6.08
C ASP A 135 8.21 6.48 5.51
N GLY A 136 7.48 5.97 4.53
CA GLY A 136 6.34 6.68 3.94
C GLY A 136 5.20 6.90 4.92
N ILE A 137 4.90 5.93 5.78
CA ILE A 137 3.90 6.05 6.85
C ILE A 137 4.33 7.12 7.87
N ILE A 138 5.60 7.07 8.32
CA ILE A 138 6.15 8.04 9.28
C ILE A 138 6.02 9.45 8.72
N GLN A 139 6.47 9.69 7.48
CA GLN A 139 6.38 10.99 6.82
C GLN A 139 4.93 11.48 6.66
N ALA A 140 4.00 10.55 6.34
CA ALA A 140 2.59 10.91 6.20
C ALA A 140 1.98 11.35 7.54
N LEU A 141 2.36 10.73 8.66
CA LEU A 141 1.89 11.07 10.00
C LEU A 141 2.50 12.39 10.51
N GLU A 142 3.79 12.62 10.27
CA GLU A 142 4.48 13.86 10.66
C GLU A 142 3.98 15.08 9.88
N GLY A 143 3.68 14.94 8.62
CA GLY A 143 3.16 16.01 7.77
C GLY A 143 1.67 16.34 7.97
N ASN A 144 1.01 15.70 8.95
CA ASN A 144 -0.36 15.97 9.36
C ASN A 144 -0.44 16.61 10.77
N ARG A 145 0.71 16.92 11.38
CA ARG A 145 0.84 17.72 12.61
C ARG A 145 1.08 19.22 12.23
#